data_5465eac7de2d09b3810dd66fa77fd357
#
_entry.id   5465eac7de2d09b3810dd66fa77fd357
#
_cell.length_a   1.000
_cell.length_b   1.000
_cell.length_c   1.000
_cell.angle_alpha   90.00
_cell.angle_beta   90.00
_cell.angle_gamma   90.00
#
_symmetry.space_group_name_H-M   'P 1'
#
loop_
_entity.id
_entity.type
_entity.pdbx_description
1 polymer ?
#
loop_
_entity_poly.entity_id
_entity_poly.type
_entity_poly.pdbx_seq_one_letter_code
_entity_poly.pdbx_strand_id
1 'polypeptide(L)'
;MRTLGNFFKRLLCWLLVLLLAALAAVGGVLGLQGWRLYRTTQQDLPAAQLYETICARPSFTTCDAIPQTYIDAVIAVEDSRFERHHGVDPLAIVRALWTDLKTKSLAEGGSTLTQQLAKNVYFTQEKHFARKAAELFAAVDIEKHYGKQQIFEMYVNTIYFGSGYYGIAEAAQGYFGKTPAELTSAECVLLAGLPNAPSAYSPNSSPALALKRSQVVLDRMVSAKKLTKIQAMELQDEITALPVLARN
;
A
#
# COMPACT_ATOMS: atom_id res chain seq x y z
N MET A 1 42.40 31.52 18.55
CA MET A 1 41.54 30.94 17.48
C MET A 1 41.15 29.48 17.75
N ARG A 2 41.99 28.60 18.34
CA ARG A 2 41.65 27.16 18.65
C ARG A 2 40.55 27.01 19.70
N THR A 3 40.45 27.85 20.71
CA THR A 3 39.46 27.80 21.81
C THR A 3 38.02 28.11 21.31
N LEU A 4 37.89 29.09 20.41
CA LEU A 4 36.61 29.48 19.83
C LEU A 4 36.03 28.37 18.95
N GLY A 5 36.88 27.71 18.15
CA GLY A 5 36.47 26.55 17.35
C GLY A 5 35.97 25.36 18.17
N ASN A 6 36.58 25.12 19.33
CA ASN A 6 36.16 24.06 20.24
C ASN A 6 34.84 24.39 20.94
N PHE A 7 34.60 25.67 21.27
CA PHE A 7 33.34 26.13 21.82
C PHE A 7 32.18 25.90 20.82
N PHE A 8 32.33 26.31 19.56
CA PHE A 8 31.31 26.11 18.53
C PHE A 8 31.05 24.63 18.26
N LYS A 9 32.08 23.76 18.23
CA LYS A 9 31.89 22.33 18.09
C LYS A 9 31.09 21.73 19.26
N ARG A 10 31.41 22.11 20.50
CA ARG A 10 30.66 21.67 21.68
C ARG A 10 29.22 22.14 21.65
N LEU A 11 28.97 23.39 21.31
CA LEU A 11 27.62 23.94 21.16
C LEU A 11 26.82 23.16 20.11
N LEU A 12 27.41 22.92 18.93
CA LEU A 12 26.76 22.13 17.87
C LEU A 12 26.44 20.70 18.31
N CYS A 13 27.36 20.03 19.04
CA CYS A 13 27.12 18.72 19.61
C CYS A 13 25.96 18.71 20.61
N TRP A 14 25.88 19.72 21.50
CA TRP A 14 24.77 19.82 22.44
C TRP A 14 23.43 20.10 21.75
N LEU A 15 23.41 20.94 20.72
CA LEU A 15 22.21 21.20 19.91
C LEU A 15 21.75 19.94 19.20
N LEU A 16 22.68 19.13 18.65
CA LEU A 16 22.36 17.85 18.03
C LEU A 16 21.79 16.85 19.05
N VAL A 17 22.38 16.75 20.22
CA VAL A 17 21.89 15.89 21.31
C VAL A 17 20.48 16.31 21.75
N LEU A 18 20.24 17.59 21.94
CA LEU A 18 18.92 18.13 22.28
C LEU A 18 17.88 17.85 21.19
N LEU A 19 18.25 18.02 19.91
CA LEU A 19 17.39 17.70 18.77
C LEU A 19 17.03 16.21 18.76
N LEU A 20 18.01 15.32 18.94
CA LEU A 20 17.78 13.87 18.98
C LEU A 20 16.92 13.47 20.17
N ALA A 21 17.13 14.08 21.34
CA ALA A 21 16.30 13.85 22.52
C ALA A 21 14.85 14.31 22.31
N ALA A 22 14.64 15.48 21.68
CA ALA A 22 13.31 15.98 21.33
C ALA A 22 12.62 15.06 20.32
N LEU A 23 13.31 14.60 19.26
CA LEU A 23 12.79 13.64 18.30
C LEU A 23 12.41 12.32 18.96
N ALA A 24 13.24 11.81 19.87
CA ALA A 24 12.96 10.59 20.63
C ALA A 24 11.72 10.75 21.54
N ALA A 25 11.58 11.90 22.21
CA ALA A 25 10.43 12.20 23.05
C ALA A 25 9.12 12.27 22.20
N VAL A 26 9.14 12.96 21.07
CA VAL A 26 8.00 13.03 20.14
C VAL A 26 7.66 11.64 19.62
N GLY A 27 8.68 10.86 19.18
CA GLY A 27 8.50 9.48 18.73
C GLY A 27 7.90 8.57 19.81
N GLY A 28 8.36 8.73 21.07
CA GLY A 28 7.81 8.00 22.21
C GLY A 28 6.35 8.33 22.48
N VAL A 29 5.97 9.62 22.44
CA VAL A 29 4.56 10.07 22.63
C VAL A 29 3.69 9.51 21.49
N LEU A 30 4.12 9.63 20.24
CA LEU A 30 3.37 9.11 19.10
C LEU A 30 3.27 7.59 19.15
N GLY A 31 4.32 6.89 19.56
CA GLY A 31 4.31 5.45 19.76
C GLY A 31 3.31 5.01 20.84
N LEU A 32 3.28 5.71 21.99
CA LEU A 32 2.32 5.42 23.06
C LEU A 32 0.86 5.70 22.64
N GLN A 33 0.62 6.80 21.91
CA GLN A 33 -0.69 7.10 21.37
C GLN A 33 -1.13 6.06 20.34
N GLY A 34 -0.21 5.66 19.44
CA GLY A 34 -0.45 4.61 18.46
C GLY A 34 -0.73 3.26 19.10
N TRP A 35 0.02 2.90 20.15
CA TRP A 35 -0.22 1.67 20.90
C TRP A 35 -1.61 1.67 21.58
N ARG A 36 -2.02 2.78 22.19
CA ARG A 36 -3.35 2.89 22.78
C ARG A 36 -4.44 2.74 21.74
N LEU A 37 -4.31 3.43 20.60
CA LEU A 37 -5.24 3.33 19.48
C LEU A 37 -5.33 1.89 18.93
N TYR A 38 -4.19 1.24 18.70
CA TYR A 38 -4.14 -0.17 18.32
C TYR A 38 -4.85 -1.07 19.35
N ARG A 39 -4.60 -0.88 20.65
CA ARG A 39 -5.24 -1.67 21.70
C ARG A 39 -6.76 -1.53 21.70
N THR A 40 -7.29 -0.36 21.38
CA THR A 40 -8.74 -0.14 21.25
C THR A 40 -9.31 -0.96 20.08
N THR A 41 -8.65 -0.96 18.92
CA THR A 41 -9.15 -1.75 17.77
C THR A 41 -9.17 -3.26 18.03
N GLN A 42 -8.25 -3.76 18.86
CA GLN A 42 -8.20 -5.17 19.24
C GLN A 42 -9.33 -5.60 20.20
N GLN A 43 -10.01 -4.65 20.84
CA GLN A 43 -11.21 -4.94 21.64
C GLN A 43 -12.43 -5.16 20.74
N ASP A 44 -12.51 -4.42 19.63
CA ASP A 44 -13.63 -4.50 18.68
C ASP A 44 -13.46 -5.66 17.70
N LEU A 45 -12.27 -5.83 17.14
CA LEU A 45 -11.93 -6.89 16.20
C LEU A 45 -10.49 -7.36 16.43
N PRO A 46 -10.27 -8.44 17.19
CA PRO A 46 -8.95 -9.01 17.39
C PRO A 46 -8.29 -9.45 16.08
N ALA A 47 -6.98 -9.23 15.94
CA ALA A 47 -6.24 -9.64 14.75
C ALA A 47 -6.41 -11.15 14.46
N ALA A 48 -6.47 -11.99 15.49
CA ALA A 48 -6.67 -13.42 15.36
C ALA A 48 -8.02 -13.83 14.71
N GLN A 49 -9.02 -12.97 14.70
CA GLN A 49 -10.36 -13.22 14.12
C GLN A 49 -10.57 -12.51 12.76
N LEU A 50 -9.56 -11.77 12.31
CA LEU A 50 -9.67 -10.90 11.14
C LEU A 50 -10.00 -11.69 9.86
N TYR A 51 -9.29 -12.79 9.62
CA TYR A 51 -9.48 -13.59 8.41
C TYR A 51 -10.89 -14.19 8.36
N GLU A 52 -11.36 -14.79 9.44
CA GLU A 52 -12.72 -15.35 9.53
C GLU A 52 -13.80 -14.29 9.26
N THR A 53 -13.62 -13.09 9.84
CA THR A 53 -14.55 -11.97 9.64
C THR A 53 -14.61 -11.51 8.18
N ILE A 54 -13.47 -11.48 7.49
CA ILE A 54 -13.40 -11.06 6.09
C ILE A 54 -13.88 -12.17 5.16
N CYS A 55 -13.50 -13.45 5.40
CA CYS A 55 -13.95 -14.59 4.62
C CYS A 55 -15.48 -14.79 4.64
N ALA A 56 -16.16 -14.39 5.73
CA ALA A 56 -17.61 -14.51 5.85
C ALA A 56 -18.38 -13.56 4.91
N ARG A 57 -17.70 -12.64 4.21
CA ARG A 57 -18.34 -11.72 3.25
C ARG A 57 -18.79 -12.50 1.98
N PRO A 58 -20.00 -12.25 1.46
CA PRO A 58 -20.50 -12.96 0.27
C PRO A 58 -19.64 -12.75 -0.99
N SER A 59 -18.94 -11.62 -1.07
CA SER A 59 -18.05 -11.25 -2.18
C SER A 59 -16.59 -11.68 -1.99
N PHE A 60 -16.30 -12.51 -0.96
CA PHE A 60 -14.94 -12.95 -0.69
C PHE A 60 -14.35 -13.75 -1.85
N THR A 61 -13.15 -13.38 -2.27
CA THR A 61 -12.42 -14.02 -3.37
C THR A 61 -11.11 -14.57 -2.85
N THR A 62 -10.88 -15.89 -3.03
CA THR A 62 -9.61 -16.54 -2.67
C THR A 62 -8.53 -16.26 -3.71
N CYS A 63 -7.26 -16.43 -3.35
CA CYS A 63 -6.14 -16.26 -4.29
C CYS A 63 -6.26 -17.17 -5.53
N ASP A 64 -6.79 -18.38 -5.39
CA ASP A 64 -6.98 -19.32 -6.50
C ASP A 64 -7.99 -18.84 -7.54
N ALA A 65 -8.89 -17.93 -7.15
CA ALA A 65 -9.87 -17.30 -8.04
C ALA A 65 -9.37 -15.94 -8.60
N ILE A 66 -8.11 -15.60 -8.40
CA ILE A 66 -7.50 -14.34 -8.87
C ILE A 66 -6.38 -14.68 -9.86
N PRO A 67 -6.35 -14.09 -11.07
CA PRO A 67 -5.26 -14.31 -12.02
C PRO A 67 -3.89 -13.96 -11.41
N GLN A 68 -2.89 -14.80 -11.66
CA GLN A 68 -1.52 -14.58 -11.18
C GLN A 68 -0.96 -13.22 -11.63
N THR A 69 -1.36 -12.73 -12.81
CA THR A 69 -0.99 -11.40 -13.30
C THR A 69 -1.41 -10.29 -12.35
N TYR A 70 -2.62 -10.39 -11.75
CA TYR A 70 -3.07 -9.40 -10.78
C TYR A 70 -2.24 -9.43 -9.50
N ILE A 71 -1.97 -10.63 -8.96
CA ILE A 71 -1.14 -10.81 -7.76
C ILE A 71 0.25 -10.23 -8.00
N ASP A 72 0.87 -10.57 -9.12
CA ASP A 72 2.20 -10.08 -9.51
C ASP A 72 2.21 -8.55 -9.69
N ALA A 73 1.17 -7.96 -10.28
CA ALA A 73 1.04 -6.53 -10.48
C ALA A 73 0.93 -5.77 -9.15
N VAL A 74 0.06 -6.23 -8.24
CA VAL A 74 -0.10 -5.61 -6.92
C VAL A 74 1.19 -5.70 -6.11
N ILE A 75 1.81 -6.88 -6.02
CA ILE A 75 3.08 -7.04 -5.29
C ILE A 75 4.18 -6.16 -5.91
N ALA A 76 4.28 -6.09 -7.23
CA ALA A 76 5.31 -5.29 -7.89
C ALA A 76 5.15 -3.79 -7.64
N VAL A 77 3.91 -3.27 -7.61
CA VAL A 77 3.67 -1.82 -7.52
C VAL A 77 3.51 -1.33 -6.09
N GLU A 78 2.89 -2.11 -5.21
CA GLU A 78 2.58 -1.69 -3.84
C GLU A 78 3.64 -2.16 -2.83
N ASP A 79 4.14 -3.39 -2.97
CA ASP A 79 5.04 -4.00 -1.97
C ASP A 79 5.96 -5.06 -2.58
N SER A 80 6.95 -4.64 -3.33
CA SER A 80 7.85 -5.53 -4.08
C SER A 80 8.67 -6.51 -3.20
N ARG A 81 8.63 -6.34 -1.88
CA ARG A 81 9.30 -7.20 -0.90
C ARG A 81 8.33 -7.91 0.03
N PHE A 82 7.05 -7.98 -0.32
CA PHE A 82 5.97 -8.54 0.49
C PHE A 82 6.33 -9.89 1.13
N GLU A 83 6.90 -10.80 0.36
CA GLU A 83 7.32 -12.12 0.83
C GLU A 83 8.51 -12.13 1.83
N ARG A 84 9.18 -10.99 2.04
CA ARG A 84 10.46 -10.92 2.74
C ARG A 84 10.41 -10.21 4.08
N HIS A 85 9.38 -9.43 4.34
CA HIS A 85 9.23 -8.69 5.60
C HIS A 85 8.09 -9.27 6.45
N HIS A 86 8.00 -8.81 7.70
CA HIS A 86 6.97 -9.21 8.66
C HIS A 86 6.15 -7.99 9.10
N GLY A 87 5.29 -7.49 8.20
CA GLY A 87 4.38 -6.35 8.42
C GLY A 87 4.98 -4.98 8.14
N VAL A 88 6.27 -4.80 8.33
CA VAL A 88 6.99 -3.54 8.10
C VAL A 88 8.24 -3.82 7.26
N ASP A 89 8.49 -3.00 6.24
CA ASP A 89 9.73 -3.05 5.45
C ASP A 89 10.60 -1.81 5.72
N PRO A 90 11.59 -1.88 6.62
CA PRO A 90 12.49 -0.75 6.89
C PRO A 90 13.28 -0.28 5.66
N LEU A 91 13.62 -1.21 4.74
CA LEU A 91 14.37 -0.86 3.53
C LEU A 91 13.48 -0.08 2.53
N ALA A 92 12.19 -0.41 2.45
CA ALA A 92 11.24 0.36 1.65
C ALA A 92 11.07 1.78 2.22
N ILE A 93 11.00 1.93 3.54
CA ILE A 93 10.92 3.25 4.20
C ILE A 93 12.16 4.09 3.89
N VAL A 94 13.36 3.53 4.02
CA VAL A 94 14.61 4.25 3.72
C VAL A 94 14.67 4.64 2.24
N ARG A 95 14.27 3.73 1.33
CA ARG A 95 14.22 4.01 -0.10
C ARG A 95 13.23 5.13 -0.43
N ALA A 96 12.02 5.09 0.13
CA ALA A 96 11.01 6.12 -0.07
C ALA A 96 11.51 7.50 0.40
N LEU A 97 12.07 7.58 1.62
CA LEU A 97 12.66 8.83 2.13
C LEU A 97 13.78 9.35 1.23
N TRP A 98 14.64 8.47 0.70
CA TRP A 98 15.71 8.87 -0.21
C TRP A 98 15.18 9.40 -1.55
N THR A 99 14.16 8.75 -2.11
CA THR A 99 13.51 9.18 -3.35
C THR A 99 12.80 10.52 -3.16
N ASP A 100 12.02 10.67 -2.09
CA ASP A 100 11.29 11.91 -1.77
C ASP A 100 12.25 13.10 -1.57
N LEU A 101 13.40 12.89 -0.91
CA LEU A 101 14.45 13.91 -0.77
C LEU A 101 15.04 14.32 -2.12
N LYS A 102 15.23 13.38 -3.04
CA LYS A 102 15.78 13.64 -4.38
C LYS A 102 14.79 14.35 -5.30
N THR A 103 13.54 13.88 -5.30
CA THR A 103 12.49 14.36 -6.22
C THR A 103 11.75 15.56 -5.68
N LYS A 104 11.96 15.94 -4.40
CA LYS A 104 11.20 16.95 -3.65
C LYS A 104 9.67 16.73 -3.75
N SER A 105 9.26 15.47 -3.88
CA SER A 105 7.86 15.06 -3.97
C SER A 105 7.64 13.87 -3.06
N LEU A 106 6.48 13.80 -2.41
CA LEU A 106 6.04 12.62 -1.65
C LEU A 106 5.50 11.56 -2.63
N ALA A 107 6.36 11.06 -3.51
CA ALA A 107 5.97 10.26 -4.67
C ALA A 107 6.00 8.74 -4.40
N GLU A 108 6.83 8.26 -3.48
CA GLU A 108 6.92 6.82 -3.19
C GLU A 108 6.27 6.47 -1.85
N GLY A 109 5.35 5.50 -1.89
CA GLY A 109 4.78 4.89 -0.68
C GLY A 109 5.77 3.91 -0.04
N GLY A 110 6.14 4.15 1.22
CA GLY A 110 6.93 3.21 2.03
C GLY A 110 6.06 2.27 2.87
N SER A 111 4.75 2.21 2.66
CA SER A 111 3.83 1.36 3.41
C SER A 111 3.70 -0.01 2.76
N THR A 112 3.71 -1.08 3.57
CA THR A 112 3.49 -2.46 3.11
C THR A 112 2.02 -2.75 2.84
N LEU A 113 1.72 -3.85 2.11
CA LEU A 113 0.36 -4.37 1.93
C LEU A 113 -0.32 -4.65 3.27
N THR A 114 0.42 -5.18 4.24
CA THR A 114 -0.10 -5.47 5.59
C THR A 114 -0.46 -4.19 6.35
N GLN A 115 0.32 -3.11 6.20
CA GLN A 115 -0.01 -1.81 6.76
C GLN A 115 -1.23 -1.18 6.09
N GLN A 116 -1.38 -1.35 4.77
CA GLN A 116 -2.55 -0.88 4.04
C GLN A 116 -3.81 -1.66 4.45
N LEU A 117 -3.71 -2.98 4.63
CA LEU A 117 -4.77 -3.80 5.19
C LEU A 117 -5.18 -3.31 6.58
N ALA A 118 -4.22 -3.16 7.49
CA ALA A 118 -4.45 -2.66 8.84
C ALA A 118 -5.16 -1.29 8.82
N LYS A 119 -4.70 -0.38 7.95
CA LYS A 119 -5.34 0.94 7.77
C LYS A 119 -6.80 0.82 7.34
N ASN A 120 -7.08 -0.03 6.36
CA ASN A 120 -8.43 -0.12 5.77
C ASN A 120 -9.44 -0.81 6.70
N VAL A 121 -8.97 -1.72 7.56
CA VAL A 121 -9.85 -2.50 8.44
C VAL A 121 -10.05 -1.82 9.79
N TYR A 122 -9.01 -1.28 10.38
CA TYR A 122 -9.03 -0.81 11.76
C TYR A 122 -9.17 0.69 11.92
N PHE A 123 -8.88 1.50 10.89
CA PHE A 123 -8.76 2.94 11.07
C PHE A 123 -9.61 3.72 10.07
N THR A 124 -10.11 4.86 10.53
CA THR A 124 -10.79 5.83 9.67
C THR A 124 -9.78 6.61 8.81
N GLN A 125 -10.28 7.33 7.79
CA GLN A 125 -9.45 8.11 6.86
C GLN A 125 -8.78 9.36 7.48
N GLU A 126 -9.06 9.67 8.76
CA GLU A 126 -8.43 10.80 9.44
C GLU A 126 -6.91 10.67 9.50
N LYS A 127 -6.21 11.73 9.09
CA LYS A 127 -4.74 11.73 9.01
C LYS A 127 -4.14 12.17 10.35
N HIS A 128 -3.81 11.22 11.22
CA HIS A 128 -3.07 11.47 12.45
C HIS A 128 -1.76 10.67 12.49
N PHE A 129 -0.67 11.27 12.94
CA PHE A 129 0.61 10.56 13.08
C PHE A 129 0.51 9.35 14.03
N ALA A 130 -0.32 9.46 15.08
CA ALA A 130 -0.59 8.35 15.98
C ALA A 130 -1.24 7.15 15.27
N ARG A 131 -2.10 7.39 14.25
CA ARG A 131 -2.66 6.31 13.43
C ARG A 131 -1.56 5.57 12.68
N LYS A 132 -0.56 6.29 12.12
CA LYS A 132 0.55 5.62 11.42
C LYS A 132 1.36 4.70 12.34
N ALA A 133 1.56 5.09 13.60
CA ALA A 133 2.16 4.22 14.60
C ALA A 133 1.24 3.02 14.94
N ALA A 134 -0.08 3.22 15.04
CA ALA A 134 -1.03 2.14 15.27
C ALA A 134 -1.07 1.13 14.11
N GLU A 135 -0.99 1.59 12.86
CA GLU A 135 -0.88 0.74 11.66
C GLU A 135 0.35 -0.18 11.72
N LEU A 136 1.50 0.31 12.23
CA LEU A 136 2.70 -0.51 12.43
C LEU A 136 2.47 -1.66 13.42
N PHE A 137 1.87 -1.35 14.57
CA PHE A 137 1.55 -2.37 15.58
C PHE A 137 0.56 -3.41 15.03
N ALA A 138 -0.51 -2.95 14.38
CA ALA A 138 -1.50 -3.83 13.78
C ALA A 138 -0.91 -4.70 12.67
N ALA A 139 -0.07 -4.15 11.79
CA ALA A 139 0.57 -4.91 10.72
C ALA A 139 1.48 -6.02 11.25
N VAL A 140 2.28 -5.73 12.28
CA VAL A 140 3.13 -6.75 12.93
C VAL A 140 2.29 -7.83 13.59
N ASP A 141 1.15 -7.47 14.17
CA ASP A 141 0.27 -8.43 14.82
C ASP A 141 -0.47 -9.31 13.80
N ILE A 142 -0.96 -8.76 12.71
CA ILE A 142 -1.55 -9.52 11.60
C ILE A 142 -0.54 -10.57 11.07
N GLU A 143 0.70 -10.19 10.85
CA GLU A 143 1.75 -11.09 10.34
C GLU A 143 2.15 -12.20 11.32
N LYS A 144 1.83 -12.09 12.61
CA LYS A 144 2.00 -13.18 13.57
C LYS A 144 0.90 -14.24 13.47
N HIS A 145 -0.28 -13.85 13.01
CA HIS A 145 -1.44 -14.74 12.96
C HIS A 145 -1.66 -15.37 11.58
N TYR A 146 -1.21 -14.70 10.50
CA TYR A 146 -1.56 -15.08 9.14
C TYR A 146 -0.37 -15.16 8.21
N GLY A 147 -0.41 -16.16 7.31
CA GLY A 147 0.54 -16.27 6.20
C GLY A 147 0.29 -15.23 5.10
N LYS A 148 1.29 -15.05 4.23
CA LYS A 148 1.26 -14.05 3.16
C LYS A 148 0.05 -14.18 2.23
N GLN A 149 -0.35 -15.39 1.87
CA GLN A 149 -1.53 -15.64 1.06
C GLN A 149 -2.80 -15.12 1.74
N GLN A 150 -3.02 -15.43 3.02
CA GLN A 150 -4.18 -14.95 3.77
C GLN A 150 -4.19 -13.43 3.91
N ILE A 151 -3.02 -12.82 4.13
CA ILE A 151 -2.88 -11.35 4.20
C ILE A 151 -3.23 -10.72 2.85
N PHE A 152 -2.76 -11.29 1.75
CA PHE A 152 -3.09 -10.82 0.41
C PHE A 152 -4.58 -10.98 0.11
N GLU A 153 -5.20 -12.10 0.45
CA GLU A 153 -6.65 -12.32 0.33
C GLU A 153 -7.44 -11.27 1.12
N MET A 154 -7.10 -11.06 2.39
CA MET A 154 -7.74 -10.01 3.19
C MET A 154 -7.59 -8.63 2.56
N TYR A 155 -6.40 -8.31 2.05
CA TYR A 155 -6.11 -7.04 1.40
C TYR A 155 -7.02 -6.82 0.18
N VAL A 156 -7.02 -7.72 -0.77
CA VAL A 156 -7.76 -7.56 -2.03
C VAL A 156 -9.28 -7.56 -1.85
N ASN A 157 -9.77 -8.15 -0.76
CA ASN A 157 -11.20 -8.19 -0.42
C ASN A 157 -11.67 -6.99 0.43
N THR A 158 -10.75 -6.09 0.83
CA THR A 158 -11.09 -4.96 1.72
C THR A 158 -10.72 -3.59 1.16
N ILE A 159 -9.81 -3.53 0.20
CA ILE A 159 -9.35 -2.24 -0.33
C ILE A 159 -10.40 -1.57 -1.19
N TYR A 160 -10.33 -0.24 -1.23
CA TYR A 160 -11.17 0.59 -2.06
C TYR A 160 -10.55 0.78 -3.45
N PHE A 161 -11.34 0.54 -4.51
CA PHE A 161 -10.93 0.67 -5.91
C PHE A 161 -11.47 1.92 -6.61
N GLY A 162 -12.17 2.81 -5.90
CA GLY A 162 -12.87 3.95 -6.51
C GLY A 162 -14.29 3.60 -6.92
N SER A 163 -15.08 4.61 -7.33
CA SER A 163 -16.46 4.47 -7.80
C SER A 163 -17.42 3.73 -6.86
N GLY A 164 -17.10 3.66 -5.56
CA GLY A 164 -17.89 2.93 -4.57
C GLY A 164 -17.54 1.46 -4.41
N TYR A 165 -16.58 0.92 -5.15
CA TYR A 165 -16.24 -0.51 -5.13
C TYR A 165 -15.21 -0.85 -4.05
N TYR A 166 -15.59 -1.75 -3.14
CA TYR A 166 -14.75 -2.29 -2.09
C TYR A 166 -14.48 -3.78 -2.32
N GLY A 167 -13.23 -4.14 -2.47
CA GLY A 167 -12.80 -5.49 -2.80
C GLY A 167 -12.79 -5.77 -4.31
N ILE A 168 -11.97 -6.77 -4.68
CA ILE A 168 -11.70 -7.12 -6.09
C ILE A 168 -12.95 -7.60 -6.83
N ALA A 169 -13.86 -8.31 -6.15
CA ALA A 169 -15.08 -8.83 -6.78
C ALA A 169 -15.99 -7.69 -7.23
N GLU A 170 -16.23 -6.69 -6.36
CA GLU A 170 -17.04 -5.53 -6.72
C GLU A 170 -16.37 -4.68 -7.82
N ALA A 171 -15.03 -4.54 -7.74
CA ALA A 171 -14.28 -3.79 -8.73
C ALA A 171 -14.30 -4.47 -10.11
N ALA A 172 -14.10 -5.78 -10.18
CA ALA A 172 -14.16 -6.55 -11.42
C ALA A 172 -15.57 -6.47 -12.06
N GLN A 173 -16.61 -6.67 -11.25
CA GLN A 173 -17.99 -6.57 -11.72
C GLN A 173 -18.34 -5.13 -12.16
N GLY A 174 -17.96 -4.13 -11.37
CA GLY A 174 -18.34 -2.75 -11.62
C GLY A 174 -17.63 -2.11 -12.81
N TYR A 175 -16.35 -2.39 -13.01
CA TYR A 175 -15.58 -1.83 -14.12
C TYR A 175 -15.72 -2.64 -15.42
N PHE A 176 -15.79 -3.97 -15.32
CA PHE A 176 -15.68 -4.87 -16.49
C PHE A 176 -16.88 -5.80 -16.67
N GLY A 177 -17.79 -5.91 -15.70
CA GLY A 177 -18.92 -6.86 -15.75
C GLY A 177 -18.48 -8.32 -15.65
N LYS A 178 -17.35 -8.58 -14.98
CA LYS A 178 -16.69 -9.89 -14.88
C LYS A 178 -16.51 -10.32 -13.43
N THR A 179 -16.31 -11.61 -13.23
CA THR A 179 -15.75 -12.14 -11.99
C THR A 179 -14.23 -11.90 -11.94
N PRO A 180 -13.57 -11.93 -10.77
CA PRO A 180 -12.12 -11.80 -10.68
C PRO A 180 -11.35 -12.83 -11.53
N ALA A 181 -11.83 -14.08 -11.62
CA ALA A 181 -11.19 -15.15 -12.39
C ALA A 181 -11.22 -14.90 -13.93
N GLU A 182 -12.15 -14.08 -14.42
CA GLU A 182 -12.32 -13.77 -15.84
C GLU A 182 -11.53 -12.53 -16.29
N LEU A 183 -10.83 -11.86 -15.37
CA LEU A 183 -10.05 -10.67 -15.70
C LEU A 183 -8.90 -11.00 -16.66
N THR A 184 -8.78 -10.22 -17.72
CA THR A 184 -7.63 -10.27 -18.62
C THR A 184 -6.38 -9.66 -17.97
N SER A 185 -5.20 -9.91 -18.52
CA SER A 185 -3.96 -9.33 -18.01
C SER A 185 -3.98 -7.80 -18.04
N ALA A 186 -4.57 -7.19 -19.06
CA ALA A 186 -4.73 -5.75 -19.17
C ALA A 186 -5.64 -5.18 -18.06
N GLU A 187 -6.78 -5.83 -17.79
CA GLU A 187 -7.70 -5.46 -16.72
C GLU A 187 -7.05 -5.64 -15.32
N CYS A 188 -6.27 -6.71 -15.13
CA CYS A 188 -5.50 -6.95 -13.91
C CYS A 188 -4.50 -5.82 -13.61
N VAL A 189 -3.73 -5.40 -14.60
CA VAL A 189 -2.75 -4.32 -14.47
C VAL A 189 -3.45 -2.99 -14.16
N LEU A 190 -4.56 -2.68 -14.85
CA LEU A 190 -5.34 -1.48 -14.60
C LEU A 190 -5.85 -1.45 -13.15
N LEU A 191 -6.51 -2.53 -12.69
CA LEU A 191 -7.02 -2.62 -11.32
C LEU A 191 -5.92 -2.51 -10.26
N ALA A 192 -4.77 -3.13 -10.47
CA ALA A 192 -3.65 -3.09 -9.53
C ALA A 192 -3.13 -1.66 -9.29
N GLY A 193 -3.34 -0.75 -10.23
CA GLY A 193 -2.96 0.65 -10.11
C GLY A 193 -3.88 1.51 -9.26
N LEU A 194 -5.16 1.15 -9.13
CA LEU A 194 -6.20 2.01 -8.56
C LEU A 194 -6.05 2.29 -7.05
N PRO A 195 -5.66 1.33 -6.19
CA PRO A 195 -5.67 1.51 -4.73
C PRO A 195 -4.77 2.64 -4.21
N ASN A 196 -3.78 3.06 -4.97
CA ASN A 196 -2.88 4.17 -4.60
C ASN A 196 -3.60 5.52 -4.43
N ALA A 197 -4.55 5.84 -5.33
CA ALA A 197 -5.41 7.01 -5.25
C ALA A 197 -6.77 6.69 -5.92
N PRO A 198 -7.63 5.86 -5.29
CA PRO A 198 -8.77 5.23 -5.94
C PRO A 198 -9.76 6.21 -6.58
N SER A 199 -10.05 7.31 -5.91
CA SER A 199 -10.95 8.33 -6.44
C SER A 199 -10.36 9.09 -7.64
N ALA A 200 -9.04 9.28 -7.68
CA ALA A 200 -8.36 9.97 -8.77
C ALA A 200 -8.08 9.05 -9.96
N TYR A 201 -7.71 7.80 -9.69
CA TYR A 201 -7.34 6.82 -10.72
C TYR A 201 -8.51 5.97 -11.22
N SER A 202 -9.72 6.14 -10.64
CA SER A 202 -10.90 5.44 -11.16
C SER A 202 -11.09 5.75 -12.65
N PRO A 203 -11.24 4.72 -13.51
CA PRO A 203 -11.55 4.91 -14.93
C PRO A 203 -12.82 5.75 -15.18
N ASN A 204 -13.78 5.68 -14.27
CA ASN A 204 -15.01 6.48 -14.36
C ASN A 204 -14.80 7.96 -14.01
N SER A 205 -13.70 8.30 -13.31
CA SER A 205 -13.38 9.69 -12.93
C SER A 205 -12.35 10.30 -13.86
N SER A 206 -11.30 9.55 -14.20
CA SER A 206 -10.21 10.01 -15.07
C SER A 206 -9.54 8.85 -15.81
N PRO A 207 -10.04 8.48 -17.00
CA PRO A 207 -9.42 7.45 -17.84
C PRO A 207 -7.92 7.73 -18.11
N ALA A 208 -7.58 9.00 -18.34
CA ALA A 208 -6.19 9.40 -18.61
C ALA A 208 -5.25 9.15 -17.41
N LEU A 209 -5.70 9.42 -16.17
CA LEU A 209 -4.89 9.15 -14.98
C LEU A 209 -4.82 7.64 -14.69
N ALA A 210 -5.90 6.89 -14.94
CA ALA A 210 -5.90 5.44 -14.85
C ALA A 210 -4.87 4.82 -15.80
N LEU A 211 -4.86 5.26 -17.07
CA LEU A 211 -3.90 4.82 -18.08
C LEU A 211 -2.46 5.18 -17.69
N LYS A 212 -2.23 6.41 -17.22
CA LYS A 212 -0.90 6.82 -16.74
C LYS A 212 -0.43 5.98 -15.54
N ARG A 213 -1.34 5.63 -14.64
CA ARG A 213 -1.03 4.79 -13.48
C ARG A 213 -0.74 3.35 -13.87
N SER A 214 -1.45 2.78 -14.86
CA SER A 214 -1.16 1.44 -15.35
C SER A 214 0.25 1.33 -15.96
N GLN A 215 0.75 2.39 -16.63
CA GLN A 215 2.14 2.43 -17.09
C GLN A 215 3.13 2.28 -15.93
N VAL A 216 2.87 2.93 -14.79
CA VAL A 216 3.72 2.79 -13.59
C VAL A 216 3.69 1.34 -13.07
N VAL A 217 2.52 0.68 -13.10
CA VAL A 217 2.41 -0.74 -12.72
C VAL A 217 3.26 -1.61 -13.64
N LEU A 218 3.16 -1.43 -14.96
CA LEU A 218 3.96 -2.17 -15.94
C LEU A 218 5.46 -1.97 -15.72
N ASP A 219 5.91 -0.73 -15.51
CA ASP A 219 7.32 -0.42 -15.24
C ASP A 219 7.82 -1.13 -13.97
N ARG A 220 6.98 -1.22 -12.93
CA ARG A 220 7.29 -1.96 -11.69
C ARG A 220 7.31 -3.47 -11.93
N MET A 221 6.40 -4.02 -12.72
CA MET A 221 6.40 -5.44 -13.09
C MET A 221 7.66 -5.82 -13.89
N VAL A 222 8.10 -4.97 -14.82
CA VAL A 222 9.36 -5.16 -15.55
C VAL A 222 10.56 -5.12 -14.60
N SER A 223 10.59 -4.14 -13.69
CA SER A 223 11.67 -4.01 -12.70
C SER A 223 11.71 -5.21 -11.73
N ALA A 224 10.55 -5.78 -11.40
CA ALA A 224 10.41 -7.00 -10.59
C ALA A 224 10.65 -8.30 -11.39
N LYS A 225 10.98 -8.21 -12.70
CA LYS A 225 11.17 -9.35 -13.62
C LYS A 225 9.92 -10.24 -13.76
N LYS A 226 8.75 -9.68 -13.61
CA LYS A 226 7.46 -10.36 -13.84
C LYS A 226 7.01 -10.25 -15.29
N LEU A 227 7.49 -9.24 -16.01
CA LEU A 227 7.28 -9.03 -17.43
C LEU A 227 8.61 -8.66 -18.11
N THR A 228 8.72 -9.00 -19.40
CA THR A 228 9.70 -8.41 -20.29
C THR A 228 9.23 -7.02 -20.75
N LYS A 229 10.13 -6.20 -21.28
CA LYS A 229 9.75 -4.90 -21.86
C LYS A 229 8.77 -5.04 -23.02
N ILE A 230 8.90 -6.08 -23.85
CA ILE A 230 8.00 -6.33 -24.99
C ILE A 230 6.60 -6.64 -24.48
N GLN A 231 6.45 -7.57 -23.52
CA GLN A 231 5.16 -7.88 -22.92
C GLN A 231 4.50 -6.66 -22.26
N ALA A 232 5.29 -5.79 -21.61
CA ALA A 232 4.76 -4.58 -21.02
C ALA A 232 4.25 -3.58 -22.08
N MET A 233 4.90 -3.48 -23.24
CA MET A 233 4.43 -2.66 -24.36
C MET A 233 3.13 -3.22 -24.96
N GLU A 234 3.07 -4.52 -25.21
CA GLU A 234 1.86 -5.19 -25.71
C GLU A 234 0.68 -5.00 -24.74
N LEU A 235 0.89 -5.20 -23.44
CA LEU A 235 -0.14 -4.96 -22.43
C LEU A 235 -0.56 -3.48 -22.33
N GLN A 236 0.36 -2.54 -22.56
CA GLN A 236 0.01 -1.12 -22.58
C GLN A 236 -0.95 -0.78 -23.71
N ASP A 237 -0.73 -1.37 -24.90
CA ASP A 237 -1.62 -1.21 -26.05
C ASP A 237 -3.00 -1.83 -25.76
N GLU A 238 -3.04 -3.04 -25.17
CA GLU A 238 -4.28 -3.68 -24.74
C GLU A 238 -5.04 -2.84 -23.69
N ILE A 239 -4.34 -2.29 -22.70
CA ILE A 239 -4.95 -1.42 -21.67
C ILE A 239 -5.57 -0.18 -22.32
N THR A 240 -4.86 0.43 -23.27
CA THR A 240 -5.34 1.63 -23.97
C THR A 240 -6.63 1.35 -24.75
N ALA A 241 -6.79 0.12 -25.24
CA ALA A 241 -8.00 -0.32 -25.96
C ALA A 241 -9.15 -0.77 -25.06
N LEU A 242 -8.99 -0.77 -23.72
CA LEU A 242 -10.07 -1.21 -22.82
C LEU A 242 -11.31 -0.30 -22.91
N PRO A 243 -12.51 -0.87 -23.08
CA PRO A 243 -13.76 -0.08 -23.22
C PRO A 243 -14.04 0.83 -22.03
N VAL A 244 -13.60 0.45 -20.82
CA VAL A 244 -13.79 1.25 -19.59
C VAL A 244 -13.04 2.59 -19.66
N LEU A 245 -11.96 2.68 -20.43
CA LEU A 245 -11.18 3.92 -20.63
C LEU A 245 -11.72 4.80 -21.75
N ALA A 246 -12.58 4.24 -22.62
CA ALA A 246 -13.24 4.99 -23.70
C ALA A 246 -14.58 5.62 -23.27
N ARG A 247 -15.05 5.36 -22.05
CA ARG A 247 -16.29 5.96 -21.52
C ARG A 247 -16.00 7.39 -21.09
N ASN A 248 -16.45 8.36 -21.86
CA ASN A 248 -16.47 9.80 -21.53
C ASN A 248 -17.76 10.18 -20.84
#